data_47e0bd0cf238926d14772c984136edd3
#
_entry.id   47e0bd0cf238926d14772c984136edd3
#
_cell.length_a   1.000
_cell.length_b   1.000
_cell.length_c   1.000
_cell.angle_alpha   90.00
_cell.angle_beta   90.00
_cell.angle_gamma   90.00
#
_symmetry.space_group_name_H-M   'P 1'
#
loop_
_entity.id
_entity.type
_entity.pdbx_description
1 polymer ?
#
loop_
_entity_poly.entity_id
_entity_poly.type
_entity_poly.pdbx_seq_one_letter_code
_entity_poly.pdbx_strand_id
1 'polypeptide(L)'
;MITKFSKIEEVERAERMAADMGAGFLVGVGGGRSIDVAKLASVRVGVPFVSIPTAASHDGICSAQASLTIDGETTSVSAQAPFGIVADTAIISQAPKRLLAAGCGDIISNITAVRDWKLAHRLRGEEYSEYASALSRNDRDDDRRDRLT
;
A
#
# COMPACT_ATOMS: atom_id res chain seq x y z
N MET A 1 12.81 -6.35 -14.87
CA MET A 1 13.32 -4.97 -14.57
C MET A 1 13.69 -4.87 -13.10
N ILE A 2 14.76 -4.20 -12.74
CA ILE A 2 15.14 -3.92 -11.35
C ILE A 2 14.93 -2.43 -11.09
N THR A 3 14.15 -2.09 -10.06
CA THR A 3 13.92 -0.71 -9.63
C THR A 3 14.78 -0.38 -8.42
N LYS A 4 15.48 0.75 -8.46
CA LYS A 4 16.30 1.23 -7.34
C LYS A 4 15.60 2.30 -6.51
N PHE A 5 14.71 3.06 -7.14
CA PHE A 5 14.03 4.20 -6.56
C PHE A 5 12.53 4.15 -6.89
N SER A 6 11.74 4.78 -6.02
CA SER A 6 10.30 4.97 -6.23
C SER A 6 10.08 6.33 -6.92
N LYS A 7 10.58 6.45 -8.15
CA LYS A 7 10.53 7.69 -8.95
C LYS A 7 9.68 7.52 -10.20
N ILE A 8 9.18 8.64 -10.73
CA ILE A 8 8.33 8.64 -11.92
C ILE A 8 9.05 8.07 -13.15
N GLU A 9 10.36 8.29 -13.27
CA GLU A 9 11.15 7.78 -14.40
C GLU A 9 11.22 6.24 -14.41
N GLU A 10 11.18 5.61 -13.23
CA GLU A 10 11.13 4.15 -13.11
C GLU A 10 9.74 3.61 -13.52
N VAL A 11 8.69 4.35 -13.21
CA VAL A 11 7.33 4.01 -13.67
C VAL A 11 7.24 4.10 -15.20
N GLU A 12 7.71 5.18 -15.79
CA GLU A 12 7.75 5.36 -17.25
C GLU A 12 8.60 4.29 -17.96
N ARG A 13 9.70 3.88 -17.33
CA ARG A 13 10.52 2.78 -17.83
C ARG A 13 9.77 1.46 -17.80
N ALA A 14 9.05 1.18 -16.71
CA ALA A 14 8.24 -0.03 -16.57
C ALA A 14 7.07 -0.03 -17.57
N GLU A 15 6.43 1.11 -17.75
CA GLU A 15 5.35 1.33 -18.73
C GLU A 15 5.80 1.03 -20.15
N ARG A 16 6.91 1.65 -20.60
CA ARG A 16 7.48 1.40 -21.94
C ARG A 16 7.80 -0.08 -22.15
N MET A 17 8.51 -0.70 -21.19
CA MET A 17 8.86 -2.11 -21.30
C MET A 17 7.62 -3.01 -21.37
N ALA A 18 6.60 -2.73 -20.60
CA ALA A 18 5.36 -3.50 -20.58
C ALA A 18 4.60 -3.36 -21.90
N ALA A 19 4.55 -2.14 -22.47
CA ALA A 19 3.93 -1.88 -23.76
C ALA A 19 4.68 -2.59 -24.90
N ASP A 20 6.01 -2.48 -24.94
CA ASP A 20 6.86 -3.11 -25.96
C ASP A 20 6.74 -4.65 -25.97
N MET A 21 6.52 -5.24 -24.79
CA MET A 21 6.35 -6.69 -24.62
C MET A 21 4.91 -7.16 -24.80
N GLY A 22 3.94 -6.27 -24.94
CA GLY A 22 2.51 -6.62 -24.95
C GLY A 22 2.08 -7.32 -23.65
N ALA A 23 2.56 -6.83 -22.50
CA ALA A 23 2.32 -7.47 -21.21
C ALA A 23 0.82 -7.49 -20.86
N GLY A 24 0.28 -8.66 -20.53
CA GLY A 24 -1.12 -8.84 -20.10
C GLY A 24 -1.35 -8.58 -18.61
N PHE A 25 -0.29 -8.49 -17.80
CA PHE A 25 -0.31 -8.12 -16.39
C PHE A 25 1.08 -7.69 -15.93
N LEU A 26 1.17 -6.99 -14.80
CA LEU A 26 2.44 -6.64 -14.16
C LEU A 26 2.57 -7.27 -12.79
N VAL A 27 3.78 -7.63 -12.42
CA VAL A 27 4.10 -8.21 -11.10
C VAL A 27 5.15 -7.34 -10.42
N GLY A 28 4.81 -6.80 -9.25
CA GLY A 28 5.75 -6.10 -8.38
C GLY A 28 6.32 -7.04 -7.33
N VAL A 29 7.60 -7.40 -7.46
CA VAL A 29 8.30 -8.27 -6.50
C VAL A 29 9.29 -7.44 -5.70
N GLY A 30 9.17 -7.43 -4.38
CA GLY A 30 10.12 -6.72 -3.51
C GLY A 30 9.49 -5.98 -2.36
N GLY A 31 10.17 -4.93 -1.89
CA GLY A 31 9.63 -3.96 -0.93
C GLY A 31 8.73 -2.93 -1.60
N GLY A 32 8.23 -1.98 -0.81
CA GLY A 32 7.27 -0.96 -1.25
C GLY A 32 7.62 -0.25 -2.54
N ARG A 33 8.90 0.08 -2.74
CA ARG A 33 9.35 0.77 -3.96
C ARG A 33 9.04 -0.01 -5.25
N SER A 34 9.36 -1.30 -5.26
CA SER A 34 9.11 -2.15 -6.44
C SER A 34 7.61 -2.35 -6.66
N ILE A 35 6.87 -2.50 -5.58
CA ILE A 35 5.42 -2.67 -5.60
C ILE A 35 4.75 -1.39 -6.13
N ASP A 36 5.12 -0.22 -5.62
CA ASP A 36 4.51 1.05 -6.01
C ASP A 36 4.79 1.43 -7.47
N VAL A 37 6.03 1.20 -7.93
CA VAL A 37 6.37 1.41 -9.35
C VAL A 37 5.58 0.48 -10.26
N ALA A 38 5.50 -0.82 -9.95
CA ALA A 38 4.76 -1.78 -10.76
C ALA A 38 3.25 -1.51 -10.73
N LYS A 39 2.72 -1.12 -9.57
CA LYS A 39 1.33 -0.75 -9.36
C LYS A 39 0.92 0.44 -10.24
N LEU A 40 1.69 1.53 -10.22
CA LEU A 40 1.36 2.70 -11.02
C LEU A 40 1.60 2.46 -12.53
N ALA A 41 2.66 1.75 -12.89
CA ALA A 41 2.90 1.37 -14.28
C ALA A 41 1.75 0.52 -14.84
N SER A 42 1.18 -0.41 -14.04
CA SER A 42 0.07 -1.24 -14.47
C SER A 42 -1.20 -0.45 -14.78
N VAL A 43 -1.47 0.62 -14.00
CA VAL A 43 -2.57 1.55 -14.27
C VAL A 43 -2.36 2.27 -15.61
N ARG A 44 -1.14 2.74 -15.87
CA ARG A 44 -0.83 3.48 -17.11
C ARG A 44 -0.90 2.61 -18.36
N VAL A 45 -0.52 1.34 -18.23
CA VAL A 45 -0.63 0.35 -19.32
C VAL A 45 -2.05 -0.20 -19.45
N GLY A 46 -2.88 -0.10 -18.40
CA GLY A 46 -4.24 -0.63 -18.40
C GLY A 46 -4.31 -2.15 -18.19
N VAL A 47 -3.37 -2.71 -17.39
CA VAL A 47 -3.30 -4.15 -17.12
C VAL A 47 -3.41 -4.46 -15.62
N PRO A 48 -3.85 -5.68 -15.24
CA PRO A 48 -3.86 -6.10 -13.84
C PRO A 48 -2.48 -6.07 -13.20
N PHE A 49 -2.46 -5.86 -11.87
CA PHE A 49 -1.26 -5.83 -11.05
C PHE A 49 -1.29 -6.94 -9.99
N VAL A 50 -0.18 -7.67 -9.82
CA VAL A 50 0.01 -8.65 -8.76
C VAL A 50 1.14 -8.18 -7.84
N SER A 51 0.89 -8.20 -6.52
CA SER A 51 1.84 -7.79 -5.49
C SER A 51 2.53 -9.02 -4.89
N ILE A 52 3.86 -9.06 -4.91
CA ILE A 52 4.68 -10.11 -4.26
C ILE A 52 5.65 -9.43 -3.28
N PRO A 53 5.20 -9.12 -2.04
CA PRO A 53 6.05 -8.47 -1.06
C PRO A 53 7.16 -9.40 -0.55
N THR A 54 8.37 -8.89 -0.44
CA THR A 54 9.51 -9.56 0.21
C THR A 54 9.82 -9.01 1.59
N ALA A 55 9.02 -8.05 2.06
CA ALA A 55 9.08 -7.49 3.42
C ALA A 55 7.71 -6.96 3.82
N ALA A 56 7.33 -7.15 5.08
CA ALA A 56 6.11 -6.59 5.68
C ALA A 56 6.44 -5.23 6.31
N SER A 57 6.69 -4.22 5.49
CA SER A 57 7.15 -2.89 5.96
C SER A 57 6.07 -1.82 6.01
N HIS A 58 4.92 -2.03 5.36
CA HIS A 58 3.77 -1.13 5.34
C HIS A 58 2.57 -1.81 4.66
N ASP A 59 1.39 -1.23 4.80
CA ASP A 59 0.13 -1.73 4.23
C ASP A 59 -0.03 -1.50 2.72
N GLY A 60 0.81 -0.69 2.12
CA GLY A 60 0.81 -0.40 0.68
C GLY A 60 0.93 -1.62 -0.24
N ILE A 61 1.22 -2.80 0.31
CA ILE A 61 1.22 -4.08 -0.42
C ILE A 61 -0.18 -4.45 -0.95
N CYS A 62 -1.24 -3.94 -0.35
CA CYS A 62 -2.63 -4.23 -0.72
C CYS A 62 -3.44 -2.97 -1.09
N SER A 63 -2.93 -1.77 -0.82
CA SER A 63 -3.65 -0.52 -1.06
C SER A 63 -3.72 -0.14 -2.53
N ALA A 64 -4.69 0.72 -2.87
CA ALA A 64 -4.81 1.35 -4.18
C ALA A 64 -3.96 2.63 -4.33
N GLN A 65 -3.08 2.92 -3.39
CA GLN A 65 -2.18 4.07 -3.43
C GLN A 65 -0.76 3.65 -3.73
N ALA A 66 -0.01 4.48 -4.42
CA ALA A 66 1.42 4.32 -4.66
C ALA A 66 2.18 5.55 -4.15
N SER A 67 3.25 5.34 -3.41
CA SER A 67 4.12 6.41 -2.90
C SER A 67 5.32 6.59 -3.82
N LEU A 68 5.41 7.75 -4.47
CA LEU A 68 6.50 8.10 -5.38
C LEU A 68 7.24 9.34 -4.93
N THR A 69 8.51 9.41 -5.26
CA THR A 69 9.29 10.64 -5.12
C THR A 69 9.17 11.44 -6.42
N ILE A 70 8.52 12.60 -6.34
CA ILE A 70 8.34 13.56 -7.44
C ILE A 70 8.98 14.87 -6.98
N ASP A 71 9.92 15.40 -7.76
CA ASP A 71 10.66 16.63 -7.43
C ASP A 71 11.31 16.66 -6.04
N GLY A 72 11.73 15.49 -5.56
CA GLY A 72 12.38 15.32 -4.26
C GLY A 72 11.40 15.14 -3.09
N GLU A 73 10.11 15.26 -3.30
CA GLU A 73 9.07 15.07 -2.29
C GLU A 73 8.35 13.72 -2.46
N THR A 74 7.99 13.08 -1.34
CA THR A 74 7.19 11.87 -1.36
C THR A 74 5.71 12.22 -1.51
N THR A 75 5.14 11.82 -2.64
CA THR A 75 3.74 12.09 -2.99
C THR A 75 2.97 10.77 -3.10
N SER A 76 1.79 10.73 -2.50
CA SER A 76 0.85 9.62 -2.67
C SER A 76 0.03 9.83 -3.94
N VAL A 77 0.05 8.85 -4.83
CA VAL A 77 -0.64 8.88 -6.12
C VAL A 77 -1.69 7.78 -6.15
N SER A 78 -2.89 8.11 -6.60
CA SER A 78 -3.94 7.12 -6.79
C SER A 78 -3.56 6.14 -7.90
N ALA A 79 -3.72 4.87 -7.63
CA ALA A 79 -3.41 3.76 -8.52
C ALA A 79 -4.55 2.71 -8.47
N GLN A 80 -4.23 1.42 -8.53
CA GLN A 80 -5.22 0.35 -8.39
C GLN A 80 -4.82 -0.62 -7.28
N ALA A 81 -5.82 -1.21 -6.62
CA ALA A 81 -5.58 -2.34 -5.73
C ALA A 81 -5.04 -3.53 -6.52
N PRO A 82 -4.15 -4.35 -5.94
CA PRO A 82 -3.64 -5.52 -6.63
C PRO A 82 -4.77 -6.51 -6.92
N PHE A 83 -4.73 -7.13 -8.11
CA PHE A 83 -5.60 -8.26 -8.47
C PHE A 83 -5.37 -9.46 -7.55
N GLY A 84 -4.14 -9.63 -7.07
CA GLY A 84 -3.77 -10.66 -6.11
C GLY A 84 -2.49 -10.32 -5.37
N ILE A 85 -2.32 -10.93 -4.20
CA ILE A 85 -1.12 -10.79 -3.36
C ILE A 85 -0.58 -12.19 -3.08
N VAL A 86 0.72 -12.37 -3.33
CA VAL A 86 1.44 -13.61 -2.99
C VAL A 86 2.48 -13.28 -1.94
N ALA A 87 2.24 -13.63 -0.69
CA ALA A 87 3.12 -13.37 0.43
C ALA A 87 3.77 -14.67 0.92
N ASP A 88 5.04 -14.88 0.61
CA ASP A 88 5.82 -15.99 1.13
C ASP A 88 6.44 -15.60 2.48
N THR A 89 5.96 -16.22 3.55
CA THR A 89 6.43 -15.94 4.92
C THR A 89 7.89 -16.34 5.13
N ALA A 90 8.39 -17.34 4.42
CA ALA A 90 9.79 -17.74 4.50
C ALA A 90 10.72 -16.68 3.90
N ILE A 91 10.30 -16.03 2.82
CA ILE A 91 11.04 -14.90 2.23
C ILE A 91 10.93 -13.66 3.11
N ILE A 92 9.71 -13.32 3.55
CA ILE A 92 9.44 -12.13 4.38
C ILE A 92 10.18 -12.21 5.71
N SER A 93 10.29 -13.38 6.32
CA SER A 93 10.99 -13.58 7.60
C SER A 93 12.50 -13.28 7.53
N GLN A 94 13.09 -13.35 6.34
CA GLN A 94 14.50 -13.04 6.10
C GLN A 94 14.76 -11.54 5.89
N ALA A 95 13.72 -10.73 5.77
CA ALA A 95 13.84 -9.29 5.62
C ALA A 95 14.49 -8.65 6.87
N PRO A 96 15.22 -7.54 6.72
CA PRO A 96 15.77 -6.82 7.86
C PRO A 96 14.71 -6.48 8.90
N LYS A 97 14.99 -6.78 10.18
CA LYS A 97 14.04 -6.57 11.30
C LYS A 97 13.46 -5.15 11.37
N ARG A 98 14.23 -4.14 10.93
CA ARG A 98 13.76 -2.75 10.85
C ARG A 98 12.55 -2.58 9.92
N LEU A 99 12.42 -3.40 8.87
CA LEU A 99 11.27 -3.33 7.95
C LEU A 99 10.02 -3.94 8.60
N LEU A 100 10.16 -5.01 9.35
CA LEU A 100 9.05 -5.54 10.15
C LEU A 100 8.61 -4.55 11.23
N ALA A 101 9.56 -3.93 11.93
CA ALA A 101 9.24 -2.88 12.91
C ALA A 101 8.54 -1.67 12.26
N ALA A 102 8.94 -1.29 11.05
CA ALA A 102 8.26 -0.25 10.29
C ALA A 102 6.80 -0.64 9.98
N GLY A 103 6.55 -1.87 9.54
CA GLY A 103 5.19 -2.36 9.29
C GLY A 103 4.32 -2.41 10.55
N CYS A 104 4.89 -2.79 11.69
CA CYS A 104 4.18 -2.70 12.98
C CYS A 104 3.83 -1.24 13.32
N GLY A 105 4.75 -0.30 13.12
CA GLY A 105 4.50 1.13 13.32
C GLY A 105 3.41 1.67 12.40
N ASP A 106 3.41 1.22 11.15
CA ASP A 106 2.42 1.59 10.14
C ASP A 106 1.01 1.15 10.57
N ILE A 107 0.83 -0.09 11.00
CA ILE A 107 -0.45 -0.59 11.50
C ILE A 107 -0.89 0.14 12.76
N ILE A 108 0.03 0.43 13.69
CA ILE A 108 -0.29 1.18 14.92
C ILE A 108 -0.74 2.59 14.60
N SER A 109 -0.18 3.22 13.56
CA SER A 109 -0.55 4.58 13.14
C SER A 109 -2.02 4.69 12.71
N ASN A 110 -2.64 3.59 12.24
CA ASN A 110 -4.04 3.56 11.87
C ASN A 110 -4.98 3.92 13.04
N ILE A 111 -4.57 3.65 14.28
CA ILE A 111 -5.33 4.02 15.48
C ILE A 111 -5.46 5.55 15.59
N THR A 112 -4.37 6.27 15.33
CA THR A 112 -4.37 7.74 15.34
C THR A 112 -5.04 8.30 14.11
N ALA A 113 -4.76 7.73 12.92
CA ALA A 113 -5.36 8.14 11.67
C ALA A 113 -6.90 8.09 11.69
N VAL A 114 -7.47 7.03 12.26
CA VAL A 114 -8.93 6.92 12.42
C VAL A 114 -9.50 7.97 13.37
N ARG A 115 -8.76 8.33 14.44
CA ARG A 115 -9.18 9.41 15.35
C ARG A 115 -9.15 10.77 14.66
N ASP A 116 -8.13 11.03 13.87
CA ASP A 116 -8.00 12.27 13.09
C ASP A 116 -9.10 12.35 12.02
N TRP A 117 -9.40 11.23 11.35
CA TRP A 117 -10.51 11.16 10.40
C TRP A 117 -11.88 11.43 11.07
N LYS A 118 -12.11 10.86 12.25
CA LYS A 118 -13.30 11.15 13.05
C LYS A 118 -13.41 12.63 13.45
N LEU A 119 -12.28 13.24 13.76
CA LEU A 119 -12.21 14.67 14.08
C LEU A 119 -12.48 15.51 12.83
N ALA A 120 -11.89 15.18 11.68
CA ALA A 120 -12.14 15.85 10.42
C ALA A 120 -13.62 15.75 10.00
N HIS A 121 -14.23 14.59 10.18
CA HIS A 121 -15.67 14.42 9.97
C HIS A 121 -16.51 15.41 10.82
N ARG A 122 -16.19 15.54 12.11
CA ARG A 122 -16.93 16.41 13.03
C ARG A 122 -16.71 17.90 12.75
N LEU A 123 -15.49 18.30 12.36
CA LEU A 123 -15.12 19.70 12.19
C LEU A 123 -15.34 20.22 10.76
N ARG A 124 -15.20 19.35 9.76
CA ARG A 124 -15.23 19.74 8.34
C ARG A 124 -16.31 19.05 7.53
N GLY A 125 -17.07 18.12 8.15
CA GLY A 125 -18.08 17.34 7.44
C GLY A 125 -17.49 16.33 6.43
N GLU A 126 -16.22 15.94 6.60
CA GLU A 126 -15.62 14.90 5.74
C GLU A 126 -16.43 13.60 5.84
N GLU A 127 -16.53 12.88 4.74
CA GLU A 127 -17.20 11.58 4.73
C GLU A 127 -16.47 10.60 5.64
N TYR A 128 -17.20 9.91 6.52
CA TYR A 128 -16.65 8.96 7.48
C TYR A 128 -17.43 7.64 7.44
N SER A 129 -16.74 6.53 7.34
CA SER A 129 -17.30 5.19 7.36
C SER A 129 -16.91 4.45 8.64
N GLU A 130 -17.89 4.14 9.47
CA GLU A 130 -17.66 3.32 10.68
C GLU A 130 -17.15 1.93 10.34
N TYR A 131 -17.67 1.33 9.26
CA TYR A 131 -17.20 0.03 8.77
C TYR A 131 -15.72 0.05 8.37
N ALA A 132 -15.30 1.02 7.56
CA ALA A 132 -13.90 1.17 7.17
C ALA A 132 -13.00 1.47 8.37
N SER A 133 -13.48 2.28 9.31
CA SER A 133 -12.80 2.57 10.58
C SER A 133 -12.59 1.32 11.44
N ALA A 134 -13.61 0.48 11.58
CA ALA A 134 -13.53 -0.77 12.35
C ALA A 134 -12.54 -1.77 11.70
N LEU A 135 -12.58 -1.89 10.38
CA LEU A 135 -11.61 -2.73 9.64
C LEU A 135 -10.18 -2.24 9.81
N SER A 136 -9.95 -0.92 9.72
CA SER A 136 -8.63 -0.31 9.84
C SER A 136 -8.01 -0.49 11.23
N ARG A 137 -8.83 -0.49 12.28
CA ARG A 137 -8.39 -0.71 13.67
C ARG A 137 -8.29 -2.17 14.07
N ASN A 138 -8.78 -3.09 13.23
CA ASN A 138 -8.93 -4.51 13.56
C ASN A 138 -9.72 -4.74 14.87
N ASP A 139 -10.75 -3.92 15.08
CA ASP A 139 -11.53 -3.86 16.31
C ASP A 139 -12.50 -5.06 16.44
N ARG A 140 -11.94 -6.21 16.77
CA ARG A 140 -12.75 -7.35 17.25
C ARG A 140 -13.11 -7.21 18.75
N ASP A 141 -12.55 -6.22 19.45
CA ASP A 141 -12.65 -6.09 20.90
C ASP A 141 -13.62 -5.00 21.39
N ASP A 142 -14.12 -4.08 20.54
CA ASP A 142 -14.99 -3.00 21.03
C ASP A 142 -16.42 -3.46 21.36
N ASP A 143 -16.89 -4.56 20.75
CA ASP A 143 -18.23 -5.14 21.07
C ASP A 143 -18.31 -5.78 22.46
N ARG A 144 -17.18 -5.99 23.15
CA ARG A 144 -17.15 -6.51 24.53
C ARG A 144 -17.16 -5.43 25.60
N ARG A 145 -16.73 -4.20 25.31
CA ARG A 145 -16.68 -3.11 26.29
C ARG A 145 -18.03 -2.44 26.48
N ASP A 146 -18.82 -2.31 25.41
CA ASP A 146 -20.17 -1.71 25.48
C ASP A 146 -21.23 -2.62 26.10
N ARG A 147 -20.92 -3.91 26.33
CA ARG A 147 -21.83 -4.84 27.03
C ARG A 147 -21.62 -4.89 28.57
N LEU A 148 -20.69 -4.13 29.09
CA LEU A 148 -20.36 -4.10 30.54
C LEU A 148 -20.71 -2.75 31.21
N THR A 149 -21.37 -1.85 30.50
CA THR A 149 -22.00 -0.62 31.03
C THR A 149 -23.49 -0.65 30.78
#